data_9975f5380ee9ec9a78f7856b3c3e3455
#
_entry.id   9975f5380ee9ec9a78f7856b3c3e3455
#
_cell.length_a   1.000
_cell.length_b   1.000
_cell.length_c   1.000
_cell.angle_alpha   90.00
_cell.angle_beta   90.00
_cell.angle_gamma   90.00
#
_symmetry.space_group_name_H-M   'P 1'
#
loop_
_entity.id
_entity.type
_entity.pdbx_description
1 polymer ?
#
loop_
_entity_poly.entity_id
_entity_poly.type
_entity_poly.pdbx_seq_one_letter_code
_entity_poly.pdbx_strand_id
1 'polypeptide(L)'
;MPTDQLSLFAEAPAPAAYVPDAQHVRNRLEEMLGLMQGAALWPWPAVTVRLYRETVWPYLLGLLPDPQEAARWRGQIEAQAARLDGG
;
A
#
# COMPACT_ATOMS: atom_id res chain seq x y z
N MET A 1 33.66 8.91 12.89
CA MET A 1 33.18 8.72 12.71
C MET A 1 32.82 8.61 12.46
N PRO A 2 32.72 8.73 12.51
CA PRO A 2 32.11 8.49 12.19
C PRO A 2 31.63 7.93 11.91
N THR A 3 31.59 7.69 11.79
CA THR A 3 31.16 7.16 11.41
C THR A 3 30.36 6.87 11.56
N ASP A 4 30.12 6.99 11.90
CA ASP A 4 29.20 6.61 12.15
C ASP A 4 28.23 6.80 11.48
N GLN A 5 28.00 7.68 10.98
CA GLN A 5 27.18 7.87 10.24
C GLN A 5 27.15 7.13 9.16
N LEU A 6 27.93 7.03 8.76
CA LEU A 6 27.97 6.25 7.81
C LEU A 6 27.68 5.10 8.21
N SER A 7 28.01 4.87 9.15
CA SER A 7 27.77 3.72 9.57
C SER A 7 26.44 3.63 9.65
N LEU A 8 25.79 4.52 9.82
CA LEU A 8 24.58 4.37 9.91
C LEU A 8 24.08 3.77 8.86
N PHE A 9 24.29 3.98 7.83
CA PHE A 9 23.73 3.30 6.88
C PHE A 9 24.39 2.18 6.69
N ALA A 10 25.40 2.16 7.02
CA ALA A 10 26.05 1.07 6.77
C ALA A 10 25.46 0.05 7.45
N GLU A 11 25.22 0.12 8.50
CA GLU A 11 24.85 -0.97 9.11
C GLU A 11 23.60 -1.20 8.98
N ALA A 12 23.11 -0.52 8.65
CA ALA A 12 21.93 -0.84 8.50
C ALA A 12 21.76 -1.73 7.64
N PRO A 13 22.08 -2.11 7.48
CA PRO A 13 22.03 -2.85 6.73
C PRO A 13 21.26 -3.57 6.37
N ALA A 14 21.36 -4.19 6.37
CA ALA A 14 20.61 -5.02 6.02
C ALA A 14 19.48 -4.48 5.44
N PRO A 15 19.53 -3.59 4.81
CA PRO A 15 18.47 -3.14 4.19
C PRO A 15 17.93 -4.10 3.26
N ALA A 16 18.71 -4.81 2.69
CA ALA A 16 18.21 -5.81 1.79
C ALA A 16 17.26 -6.71 2.46
N ALA A 17 17.39 -6.81 3.72
CA ALA A 17 16.54 -7.70 4.43
C ALA A 17 15.30 -7.04 4.94
N TYR A 18 15.10 -5.80 4.66
CA TYR A 18 13.91 -5.14 5.17
C TYR A 18 12.68 -5.68 4.46
N VAL A 19 11.74 -6.17 5.22
CA VAL A 19 10.46 -6.62 4.70
C VAL A 19 9.40 -5.96 5.55
N PRO A 20 8.49 -5.21 4.96
CA PRO A 20 7.45 -4.59 5.74
C PRO A 20 6.63 -5.62 6.50
N ASP A 21 6.28 -5.29 7.71
CA ASP A 21 5.42 -6.14 8.50
C ASP A 21 4.06 -6.25 7.84
N ALA A 22 3.53 -7.45 7.78
CA ALA A 22 2.23 -7.68 7.15
C ALA A 22 1.14 -6.85 7.81
N GLN A 23 1.22 -6.63 9.11
CA GLN A 23 0.23 -5.81 9.80
C GLN A 23 0.30 -4.36 9.36
N HIS A 24 1.49 -3.86 9.07
CA HIS A 24 1.64 -2.54 8.51
C HIS A 24 0.98 -2.43 7.16
N VAL A 25 1.14 -3.44 6.34
CA VAL A 25 0.51 -3.48 5.02
C VAL A 25 -1.00 -3.47 5.16
N ARG A 26 -1.54 -4.29 6.07
CA ARG A 26 -2.98 -4.35 6.30
C ARG A 26 -3.51 -3.00 6.80
N ASN A 27 -2.79 -2.36 7.69
CA ASN A 27 -3.21 -1.06 8.20
C ASN A 27 -3.26 -0.02 7.08
N ARG A 28 -2.28 -0.06 6.20
CA ARG A 28 -2.24 0.87 5.07
C ARG A 28 -3.40 0.63 4.11
N LEU A 29 -3.66 -0.64 3.80
CA LEU A 29 -4.77 -1.00 2.92
C LEU A 29 -6.11 -0.61 3.54
N GLU A 30 -6.27 -0.84 4.84
CA GLU A 30 -7.49 -0.51 5.54
C GLU A 30 -7.73 0.99 5.55
N GLU A 31 -6.68 1.76 5.75
CA GLU A 31 -6.77 3.20 5.75
C GLU A 31 -7.24 3.73 4.39
N MET A 32 -6.63 3.24 3.32
CA MET A 32 -6.99 3.68 1.98
C MET A 32 -8.41 3.23 1.61
N LEU A 33 -8.74 1.98 1.94
CA LEU A 33 -10.06 1.46 1.64
C LEU A 33 -11.13 2.22 2.41
N GLY A 34 -10.85 2.57 3.67
CA GLY A 34 -11.80 3.34 4.48
C GLY A 34 -12.08 4.71 3.87
N LEU A 35 -11.05 5.36 3.35
CA LEU A 35 -11.25 6.64 2.69
C LEU A 35 -12.12 6.51 1.46
N MET A 36 -11.91 5.44 0.69
CA MET A 36 -12.73 5.20 -0.50
C MET A 36 -14.18 4.90 -0.12
N GLN A 37 -14.38 4.09 0.91
CA GLN A 37 -15.73 3.69 1.33
C GLN A 37 -16.55 4.88 1.80
N GLY A 38 -15.91 5.85 2.42
CA GLY A 38 -16.61 7.02 2.93
C GLY A 38 -16.77 8.15 1.94
N ALA A 39 -16.24 7.99 0.72
CA ALA A 39 -16.22 9.06 -0.25
C ALA A 39 -17.30 8.92 -1.30
N ALA A 40 -17.89 10.03 -1.72
CA ALA A 40 -18.83 10.04 -2.85
C ALA A 40 -18.07 10.15 -4.16
N LEU A 41 -16.90 10.79 -4.12
CA LEU A 41 -16.03 10.93 -5.28
C LEU A 41 -14.66 10.47 -4.86
N TRP A 42 -13.78 10.22 -5.85
CA TRP A 42 -12.42 9.81 -5.54
C TRP A 42 -11.80 10.81 -4.56
N PRO A 43 -11.26 10.33 -3.42
CA PRO A 43 -10.67 11.23 -2.41
C PRO A 43 -9.27 11.71 -2.76
N TRP A 44 -8.76 11.33 -3.93
CA TRP A 44 -7.43 11.73 -4.37
C TRP A 44 -7.48 12.26 -5.80
N PRO A 45 -6.52 13.09 -6.20
CA PRO A 45 -6.45 13.55 -7.59
C PRO A 45 -6.26 12.38 -8.56
N ALA A 46 -6.64 12.59 -9.80
CA ALA A 46 -6.60 11.53 -10.81
C ALA A 46 -5.21 10.92 -10.98
N VAL A 47 -4.17 11.75 -10.91
CA VAL A 47 -2.82 11.24 -11.07
C VAL A 47 -2.44 10.32 -9.89
N THR A 48 -2.91 10.65 -8.69
CA THR A 48 -2.66 9.83 -7.53
C THR A 48 -3.43 8.51 -7.61
N VAL A 49 -4.66 8.56 -8.09
CA VAL A 49 -5.47 7.35 -8.27
C VAL A 49 -4.77 6.41 -9.25
N ARG A 50 -4.25 6.95 -10.34
CA ARG A 50 -3.53 6.11 -11.30
C ARG A 50 -2.30 5.46 -10.67
N LEU A 51 -1.55 6.23 -9.91
CA LEU A 51 -0.37 5.71 -9.24
C LEU A 51 -0.75 4.57 -8.29
N TYR A 52 -1.81 4.74 -7.52
CA TYR A 52 -2.25 3.71 -6.60
C TYR A 52 -2.68 2.46 -7.35
N ARG A 53 -3.44 2.61 -8.42
CA ARG A 53 -3.96 1.46 -9.17
C ARG A 53 -2.84 0.70 -9.89
N GLU A 54 -1.89 1.42 -10.44
CA GLU A 54 -0.85 0.78 -11.27
C GLU A 54 0.33 0.28 -10.45
N THR A 55 0.59 0.91 -9.31
CA THR A 55 1.82 0.62 -8.58
C THR A 55 1.59 0.27 -7.12
N VAL A 56 0.93 1.14 -6.38
CA VAL A 56 0.91 1.01 -4.92
C VAL A 56 0.10 -0.19 -4.46
N TRP A 57 -1.12 -0.33 -4.95
CA TRP A 57 -1.97 -1.46 -4.52
C TRP A 57 -1.40 -2.80 -4.95
N PRO A 58 -0.94 -2.98 -6.20
CA PRO A 58 -0.30 -4.26 -6.54
C PRO A 58 0.92 -4.55 -5.68
N TYR A 59 1.70 -3.53 -5.36
CA TYR A 59 2.86 -3.71 -4.51
C TYR A 59 2.46 -4.15 -3.10
N LEU A 60 1.52 -3.44 -2.49
CA LEU A 60 1.08 -3.77 -1.13
C LEU A 60 0.45 -5.15 -1.07
N LEU A 61 -0.39 -5.48 -2.04
CA LEU A 61 -1.03 -6.78 -2.08
C LEU A 61 -0.01 -7.89 -2.24
N GLY A 62 1.05 -7.63 -2.98
CA GLY A 62 2.12 -8.60 -3.16
C GLY A 62 2.95 -8.85 -1.92
N LEU A 63 2.87 -7.96 -0.93
CA LEU A 63 3.60 -8.14 0.32
C LEU A 63 2.85 -8.99 1.32
N LEU A 64 1.57 -9.26 1.08
CA LEU A 64 0.79 -10.09 2.01
C LEU A 64 1.17 -11.56 1.82
N PRO A 65 1.40 -12.28 2.92
CA PRO A 65 1.83 -13.66 2.83
C PRO A 65 0.74 -14.63 2.37
N ASP A 66 -0.53 -14.26 2.57
CA ASP A 66 -1.65 -15.13 2.24
C ASP A 66 -2.32 -14.66 0.96
N PRO A 67 -2.21 -15.44 -0.14
CA PRO A 67 -2.82 -15.01 -1.40
C PRO A 67 -4.35 -14.88 -1.32
N GLN A 68 -4.99 -15.61 -0.44
CA GLN A 68 -6.43 -15.48 -0.30
C GLN A 68 -6.80 -14.16 0.37
N GLU A 69 -6.01 -13.75 1.34
CA GLU A 69 -6.21 -12.45 1.96
C GLU A 69 -5.98 -11.34 0.93
N ALA A 70 -4.92 -11.47 0.14
CA ALA A 70 -4.63 -10.48 -0.90
C ALA A 70 -5.78 -10.38 -1.89
N ALA A 71 -6.37 -11.50 -2.25
CA ALA A 71 -7.50 -11.50 -3.17
C ALA A 71 -8.72 -10.81 -2.57
N ARG A 72 -8.96 -11.01 -1.29
CA ARG A 72 -10.07 -10.32 -0.61
C ARG A 72 -9.88 -8.81 -0.61
N TRP A 73 -8.67 -8.37 -0.29
CA TRP A 73 -8.37 -6.94 -0.31
C TRP A 73 -8.55 -6.37 -1.71
N ARG A 74 -8.03 -7.09 -2.71
CA ARG A 74 -8.15 -6.64 -4.09
C ARG A 74 -9.61 -6.50 -4.49
N GLY A 75 -10.44 -7.48 -4.14
CA GLY A 75 -11.86 -7.42 -4.48
C GLY A 75 -12.55 -6.21 -3.87
N GLN A 76 -12.23 -5.91 -2.60
CA GLN A 76 -12.84 -4.77 -1.95
C GLN A 76 -12.38 -3.45 -2.58
N ILE A 77 -11.10 -3.35 -2.89
CA ILE A 77 -10.55 -2.15 -3.50
C ILE A 77 -11.18 -1.96 -4.88
N GLU A 78 -11.26 -3.02 -5.67
CA GLU A 78 -11.80 -2.92 -7.02
C GLU A 78 -13.29 -2.57 -7.00
N ALA A 79 -14.03 -3.07 -6.02
CA ALA A 79 -15.44 -2.74 -5.90
C ALA A 79 -15.60 -1.24 -5.62
N GLN A 80 -14.79 -0.69 -4.73
CA GLN A 80 -14.88 0.73 -4.44
C GLN A 80 -14.40 1.57 -5.62
N ALA A 81 -13.36 1.11 -6.30
CA ALA A 81 -12.86 1.81 -7.47
C ALA A 81 -13.91 1.87 -8.56
N ALA A 82 -14.62 0.78 -8.79
CA ALA A 82 -15.66 0.76 -9.79
C ALA A 82 -16.80 1.73 -9.42
N ARG A 83 -17.16 1.77 -8.15
CA ARG A 83 -18.20 2.69 -7.68
C ARG A 83 -17.77 4.14 -7.87
N LEU A 84 -16.53 4.45 -7.51
CA LEU A 84 -16.03 5.82 -7.60
C LEU A 84 -15.79 6.24 -9.05
N ASP A 85 -15.42 5.30 -9.91
CA ASP A 85 -15.28 5.59 -11.35
C ASP A 85 -16.61 5.93 -11.97
N GLY A 86 -17.68 5.28 -11.49
CA GLY A 86 -18.99 5.53 -12.03
C GLY A 86 -19.67 6.75 -11.44
N GLY A 87 -19.14 7.22 -10.35
CA GLY A 87 -19.71 8.38 -9.71
C GLY A 87 -19.09 9.66 -10.22
#